data_4870455edb8610e3eec437b13823f260
#
_entry.id   4870455edb8610e3eec437b13823f260
#
_cell.length_a   1.000
_cell.length_b   1.000
_cell.length_c   1.000
_cell.angle_alpha   90.00
_cell.angle_beta   90.00
_cell.angle_gamma   90.00
#
_symmetry.space_group_name_H-M   'P 1'
#
loop_
_entity.id
_entity.type
_entity.pdbx_description
1 polymer ?
#
loop_
_entity_poly.entity_id
_entity_poly.type
_entity_poly.pdbx_seq_one_letter_code
_entity_poly.pdbx_strand_id
1 'polypeptide(L)'
;PGLPQPEPRFDVRPTTQVQLKGNALLARAIVILSDKPYASGHDLNARPQLVIEASAKDSARILHDLLAFEEQESYAFLQHNHHPKMEEKIRRQFGVQMKVPEAMRASKTSKDFLWIATNGAENLRSLCVLRLPDSPKADWARAIDQMLSQHIHGDQASSSMHLALATVQIQQERGIHLLTGQWMMEGDAMGGPFVASV
;
A
#
# COMPACT_ATOMS: atom_id res chain seq x y z
N PRO A 1 -16.58 16.84 -8.30
CA PRO A 1 -15.86 16.42 -7.09
C PRO A 1 -14.40 16.17 -7.46
N GLY A 2 -13.44 16.73 -6.68
CA GLY A 2 -12.03 16.48 -6.91
C GLY A 2 -11.67 15.04 -6.55
N LEU A 3 -10.56 14.52 -7.12
CA LEU A 3 -10.05 13.22 -6.74
C LEU A 3 -9.65 13.22 -5.26
N PRO A 4 -9.86 12.12 -4.51
CA PRO A 4 -9.39 11.99 -3.14
C PRO A 4 -7.89 12.25 -3.07
N GLN A 5 -7.46 13.01 -2.06
CA GLN A 5 -6.03 13.20 -1.82
C GLN A 5 -5.46 11.94 -1.18
N PRO A 6 -4.25 11.51 -1.58
CA PRO A 6 -3.60 10.37 -0.93
C PRO A 6 -3.32 10.72 0.55
N GLU A 7 -3.62 9.79 1.44
CA GLU A 7 -3.26 9.93 2.84
C GLU A 7 -1.72 9.93 3.00
N PRO A 8 -1.19 10.74 3.92
CA PRO A 8 0.24 10.72 4.19
C PRO A 8 0.63 9.35 4.77
N ARG A 9 1.74 8.81 4.29
CA ARG A 9 2.24 7.50 4.76
C ARG A 9 2.67 7.52 6.23
N PHE A 10 3.05 8.68 6.75
CA PHE A 10 3.46 8.87 8.13
C PHE A 10 2.65 9.98 8.78
N ASP A 11 2.15 9.72 9.99
CA ASP A 11 1.58 10.76 10.86
C ASP A 11 2.72 11.44 11.61
N VAL A 12 3.10 12.63 11.18
CA VAL A 12 4.20 13.40 11.76
C VAL A 12 3.66 14.30 12.86
N ARG A 13 4.08 14.03 14.09
CA ARG A 13 3.72 14.82 15.29
C ARG A 13 4.97 15.48 15.86
N PRO A 14 5.27 16.72 15.49
CA PRO A 14 6.41 17.44 16.07
C PRO A 14 6.28 17.55 17.60
N THR A 15 7.37 17.26 18.30
CA THR A 15 7.43 17.37 19.75
C THR A 15 8.81 17.86 20.20
N THR A 16 8.89 18.37 21.41
CA THR A 16 10.17 18.72 22.02
C THR A 16 10.73 17.52 22.78
N GLN A 17 12.06 17.48 22.96
CA GLN A 17 12.71 16.40 23.74
C GLN A 17 12.14 16.28 25.16
N VAL A 18 11.70 17.37 25.76
CA VAL A 18 11.06 17.38 27.10
C VAL A 18 9.68 16.72 27.09
N GLN A 19 8.97 16.78 25.95
CA GLN A 19 7.64 16.20 25.77
C GLN A 19 7.69 14.73 25.32
N LEU A 20 8.88 14.22 24.96
CA LEU A 20 9.08 12.82 24.57
C LEU A 20 9.06 11.91 25.81
N LYS A 21 7.88 11.75 26.44
CA LYS A 21 7.64 10.95 27.64
C LYS A 21 6.40 10.08 27.48
N GLY A 22 6.31 9.01 28.24
CA GLY A 22 5.13 8.15 28.28
C GLY A 22 4.79 7.59 26.90
N ASN A 23 3.56 7.85 26.43
CA ASN A 23 3.06 7.32 25.16
C ASN A 23 3.82 7.79 23.92
N ALA A 24 4.49 8.96 23.97
CA ALA A 24 5.31 9.43 22.85
C ALA A 24 6.53 8.53 22.60
N LEU A 25 7.08 7.89 23.65
CA LEU A 25 8.11 6.88 23.53
C LEU A 25 7.62 5.56 22.92
N LEU A 26 6.32 5.39 22.80
CA LEU A 26 5.69 4.21 22.18
C LEU A 26 5.55 4.35 20.65
N ALA A 27 5.91 5.53 20.10
CA ALA A 27 5.90 5.73 18.66
C ALA A 27 6.77 4.68 17.97
N ARG A 28 6.29 4.18 16.85
CA ARG A 28 6.97 3.14 16.07
C ARG A 28 8.26 3.66 15.43
N ALA A 29 8.27 4.93 15.06
CA ALA A 29 9.46 5.63 14.61
C ALA A 29 9.60 6.97 15.32
N ILE A 30 10.83 7.29 15.73
CA ILE A 30 11.19 8.55 16.38
C ILE A 30 12.35 9.16 15.60
N VAL A 31 12.20 10.39 15.15
CA VAL A 31 13.27 11.15 14.49
C VAL A 31 13.63 12.32 15.39
N ILE A 32 14.89 12.38 15.81
CA ILE A 32 15.46 13.42 16.64
C ILE A 32 16.32 14.30 15.73
N LEU A 33 15.91 15.54 15.50
CA LEU A 33 16.71 16.49 14.76
C LEU A 33 17.77 17.13 15.66
N SER A 34 19.03 16.95 15.32
CA SER A 34 20.18 17.49 16.04
C SER A 34 21.32 17.81 15.07
N ASP A 35 22.38 18.47 15.58
CA ASP A 35 23.60 18.74 14.82
C ASP A 35 24.64 17.59 14.91
N LYS A 36 24.26 16.49 15.53
CA LYS A 36 25.13 15.30 15.65
C LYS A 36 25.20 14.52 14.35
N PRO A 37 26.24 13.68 14.17
CA PRO A 37 26.31 12.74 13.05
C PRO A 37 25.09 11.82 13.01
N TYR A 38 24.69 11.43 11.79
CA TYR A 38 23.59 10.48 11.58
C TYR A 38 23.80 9.18 12.37
N ALA A 39 22.81 8.81 13.15
CA ALA A 39 22.77 7.53 13.88
C ALA A 39 21.36 6.96 13.82
N SER A 40 21.24 5.66 13.64
CA SER A 40 19.95 4.96 13.72
C SER A 40 20.07 3.72 14.59
N GLY A 41 19.02 3.38 15.31
CA GLY A 41 18.93 2.21 16.17
C GLY A 41 17.56 1.57 16.08
N HIS A 42 17.53 0.24 16.18
CA HIS A 42 16.30 -0.54 16.15
C HIS A 42 16.04 -1.18 17.52
N ASP A 43 14.77 -1.54 17.75
CA ASP A 43 14.32 -2.35 18.88
C ASP A 43 14.72 -1.80 20.26
N LEU A 44 14.86 -0.50 20.33
CA LEU A 44 15.05 0.17 21.60
C LEU A 44 13.77 0.00 22.43
N ASN A 45 13.87 -0.35 23.70
CA ASN A 45 12.75 -0.64 24.60
C ASN A 45 12.03 -1.98 24.35
N ALA A 46 12.72 -2.99 23.83
CA ALA A 46 12.21 -4.35 23.60
C ALA A 46 10.92 -4.39 22.75
N ARG A 47 10.83 -3.54 21.74
CA ARG A 47 9.73 -3.49 20.76
C ARG A 47 10.25 -3.11 19.39
N PRO A 48 9.55 -3.45 18.30
CA PRO A 48 9.84 -2.96 16.96
C PRO A 48 9.73 -1.42 16.93
N GLN A 49 10.87 -0.75 16.99
CA GLN A 49 10.98 0.70 17.04
C GLN A 49 12.24 1.14 16.30
N LEU A 50 12.11 2.14 15.44
CA LEU A 50 13.23 2.82 14.80
C LEU A 50 13.45 4.18 15.48
N VAL A 51 14.67 4.46 15.92
CA VAL A 51 15.08 5.76 16.41
C VAL A 51 16.21 6.28 15.55
N ILE A 52 16.03 7.48 14.99
CA ILE A 52 17.02 8.16 14.15
C ILE A 52 17.42 9.46 14.85
N GLU A 53 18.70 9.71 15.05
CA GLU A 53 19.25 11.03 15.38
C GLU A 53 20.01 11.54 14.16
N ALA A 54 19.61 12.71 13.62
CA ALA A 54 20.13 13.21 12.36
C ALA A 54 19.91 14.70 12.19
N SER A 55 20.63 15.32 11.26
CA SER A 55 20.37 16.70 10.87
C SER A 55 19.26 16.78 9.81
N ALA A 56 18.64 17.96 9.66
CA ALA A 56 17.64 18.19 8.62
C ALA A 56 18.19 17.99 7.19
N LYS A 57 19.51 18.03 7.01
CA LYS A 57 20.20 17.78 5.73
C LYS A 57 20.14 16.31 5.31
N ASP A 58 19.94 15.42 6.27
CA ASP A 58 19.87 13.98 6.06
C ASP A 58 18.47 13.48 5.66
N SER A 59 17.57 14.38 5.26
CA SER A 59 16.15 14.08 5.00
C SER A 59 15.93 12.89 4.07
N ALA A 60 16.69 12.77 2.99
CA ALA A 60 16.59 11.64 2.06
C ALA A 60 16.96 10.30 2.72
N ARG A 61 18.01 10.29 3.57
CA ARG A 61 18.43 9.11 4.31
C ARG A 61 17.42 8.75 5.41
N ILE A 62 16.91 9.74 6.12
CA ILE A 62 15.83 9.56 7.10
C ILE A 62 14.62 8.88 6.45
N LEU A 63 14.18 9.40 5.31
CA LEU A 63 13.03 8.83 4.58
C LEU A 63 13.33 7.40 4.13
N HIS A 64 14.52 7.14 3.59
CA HIS A 64 14.93 5.80 3.18
C HIS A 64 14.85 4.80 4.36
N ASP A 65 15.42 5.15 5.51
CA ASP A 65 15.45 4.25 6.67
C ASP A 65 14.06 4.04 7.28
N LEU A 66 13.20 5.09 7.27
CA LEU A 66 11.80 4.96 7.68
C LEU A 66 11.03 3.99 6.76
N LEU A 67 11.20 4.11 5.44
CA LEU A 67 10.54 3.25 4.48
C LEU A 67 11.02 1.81 4.58
N ALA A 68 12.33 1.60 4.70
CA ALA A 68 12.93 0.28 4.87
C ALA A 68 12.45 -0.41 6.16
N PHE A 69 12.38 0.33 7.26
CA PHE A 69 11.86 -0.18 8.53
C PHE A 69 10.40 -0.61 8.41
N GLU A 70 9.53 0.24 7.83
CA GLU A 70 8.12 -0.10 7.65
C GLU A 70 7.90 -1.29 6.71
N GLU A 71 8.72 -1.42 5.68
CA GLU A 71 8.68 -2.58 4.79
C GLU A 71 9.06 -3.87 5.52
N GLN A 72 10.17 -3.84 6.27
CA GLN A 72 10.65 -4.98 7.05
C GLN A 72 9.61 -5.42 8.10
N GLU A 73 9.06 -4.49 8.85
CA GLU A 73 8.05 -4.77 9.86
C GLU A 73 6.74 -5.30 9.27
N SER A 74 6.32 -4.73 8.12
CA SER A 74 5.15 -5.22 7.40
C SER A 74 5.36 -6.65 6.91
N TYR A 75 6.55 -6.95 6.40
CA TYR A 75 6.90 -8.30 5.97
C TYR A 75 6.91 -9.28 7.15
N ALA A 76 7.55 -8.92 8.27
CA ALA A 76 7.57 -9.72 9.49
C ALA A 76 6.16 -9.98 10.03
N PHE A 77 5.30 -8.98 10.03
CA PHE A 77 3.90 -9.13 10.41
C PHE A 77 3.16 -10.13 9.51
N LEU A 78 3.33 -10.03 8.19
CA LEU A 78 2.69 -10.91 7.22
C LEU A 78 3.16 -12.37 7.31
N GLN A 79 4.36 -12.66 7.83
CA GLN A 79 4.82 -14.03 8.05
C GLN A 79 3.92 -14.80 9.02
N HIS A 80 3.30 -14.10 9.98
CA HIS A 80 2.46 -14.70 11.03
C HIS A 80 0.96 -14.42 10.85
N ASN A 81 0.62 -13.32 10.14
CA ASN A 81 -0.76 -12.82 10.02
C ASN A 81 -1.23 -12.84 8.55
N HIS A 82 -1.24 -14.03 7.96
CA HIS A 82 -1.57 -14.20 6.55
C HIS A 82 -2.73 -15.18 6.33
N HIS A 83 -3.25 -15.23 5.12
CA HIS A 83 -4.41 -16.03 4.73
C HIS A 83 -4.04 -17.21 3.81
N PRO A 84 -3.53 -18.36 4.33
CA PRO A 84 -2.97 -19.46 3.51
C PRO A 84 -3.94 -20.00 2.47
N LYS A 85 -5.23 -20.10 2.79
CA LYS A 85 -6.24 -20.58 1.85
C LYS A 85 -6.42 -19.67 0.64
N MET A 86 -6.33 -18.36 0.85
CA MET A 86 -6.41 -17.37 -0.23
C MET A 86 -5.13 -17.37 -1.08
N GLU A 87 -3.98 -17.47 -0.46
CA GLU A 87 -2.69 -17.62 -1.12
C GLU A 87 -2.65 -18.83 -2.04
N GLU A 88 -3.14 -19.96 -1.56
CA GLU A 88 -3.25 -21.20 -2.36
C GLU A 88 -4.24 -21.03 -3.52
N LYS A 89 -5.36 -20.35 -3.32
CA LYS A 89 -6.30 -20.02 -4.40
C LYS A 89 -5.65 -19.16 -5.48
N ILE A 90 -4.90 -18.12 -5.09
CA ILE A 90 -4.16 -17.27 -6.02
C ILE A 90 -3.12 -18.07 -6.79
N ARG A 91 -2.35 -18.90 -6.09
CA ARG A 91 -1.33 -19.74 -6.70
C ARG A 91 -1.91 -20.69 -7.75
N ARG A 92 -3.04 -21.35 -7.44
CA ARG A 92 -3.70 -22.29 -8.37
C ARG A 92 -4.32 -21.59 -9.57
N GLN A 93 -4.94 -20.45 -9.36
CA GLN A 93 -5.70 -19.75 -10.40
C GLN A 93 -4.81 -18.90 -11.31
N PHE A 94 -3.81 -18.22 -10.74
CA PHE A 94 -3.01 -17.22 -11.47
C PHE A 94 -1.54 -17.61 -11.63
N GLY A 95 -1.06 -18.63 -10.91
CA GLY A 95 0.35 -19.02 -10.91
C GLY A 95 1.26 -18.09 -10.08
N VAL A 96 0.68 -17.15 -9.33
CA VAL A 96 1.41 -16.14 -8.56
C VAL A 96 1.53 -16.60 -7.09
N GLN A 97 2.72 -16.42 -6.52
CA GLN A 97 2.96 -16.61 -5.10
C GLN A 97 3.02 -15.25 -4.40
N MET A 98 2.16 -15.04 -3.42
CA MET A 98 2.13 -13.82 -2.64
C MET A 98 1.57 -14.06 -1.25
N LYS A 99 1.90 -13.19 -0.29
CA LYS A 99 1.29 -13.16 1.03
C LYS A 99 0.05 -12.28 1.02
N VAL A 100 -1.03 -12.79 1.57
CA VAL A 100 -2.31 -12.07 1.69
C VAL A 100 -2.58 -11.82 3.18
N PRO A 101 -2.80 -10.57 3.61
CA PRO A 101 -3.14 -10.28 5.00
C PRO A 101 -4.38 -11.04 5.48
N GLU A 102 -4.34 -11.60 6.69
CA GLU A 102 -5.46 -12.35 7.28
C GLU A 102 -6.74 -11.51 7.41
N ALA A 103 -6.60 -10.21 7.57
CA ALA A 103 -7.73 -9.27 7.64
C ALA A 103 -8.52 -9.13 6.33
N MET A 104 -7.95 -9.53 5.18
CA MET A 104 -8.60 -9.48 3.88
C MET A 104 -9.48 -10.72 3.68
N ARG A 105 -10.75 -10.65 4.10
CA ARG A 105 -11.68 -11.78 4.14
C ARG A 105 -12.80 -11.71 3.10
N ALA A 106 -13.19 -10.50 2.67
CA ALA A 106 -14.14 -10.34 1.57
C ALA A 106 -13.46 -10.73 0.25
N SER A 107 -14.14 -11.46 -0.62
CA SER A 107 -13.57 -11.81 -1.92
C SER A 107 -14.64 -11.97 -3.00
N LYS A 108 -14.28 -11.55 -4.22
CA LYS A 108 -15.03 -11.80 -5.45
C LYS A 108 -14.07 -12.38 -6.48
N THR A 109 -14.51 -13.38 -7.23
CA THR A 109 -13.64 -14.08 -8.16
C THR A 109 -14.37 -14.42 -9.46
N SER A 110 -13.65 -14.33 -10.57
CA SER A 110 -14.01 -14.91 -11.87
C SER A 110 -12.77 -15.59 -12.46
N LYS A 111 -12.83 -16.07 -13.69
CA LYS A 111 -11.74 -16.81 -14.34
C LYS A 111 -10.41 -16.03 -14.31
N ASP A 112 -10.44 -14.76 -14.67
CA ASP A 112 -9.25 -13.93 -14.88
C ASP A 112 -9.15 -12.74 -13.90
N PHE A 113 -9.97 -12.79 -12.84
CA PHE A 113 -10.10 -11.70 -11.88
C PHE A 113 -10.30 -12.25 -10.46
N LEU A 114 -9.56 -11.72 -9.52
CA LEU A 114 -9.76 -11.90 -8.08
C LEU A 114 -9.64 -10.55 -7.39
N TRP A 115 -10.64 -10.19 -6.61
CA TRP A 115 -10.63 -9.06 -5.70
C TRP A 115 -10.78 -9.57 -4.26
N ILE A 116 -9.97 -9.04 -3.37
CA ILE A 116 -9.97 -9.34 -1.94
C ILE A 116 -9.92 -8.03 -1.19
N ALA A 117 -10.68 -7.89 -0.10
CA ALA A 117 -10.70 -6.66 0.68
C ALA A 117 -10.83 -6.91 2.18
N THR A 118 -10.49 -5.88 2.95
CA THR A 118 -10.84 -5.80 4.37
C THR A 118 -12.34 -5.47 4.50
N ASN A 119 -12.98 -5.94 5.58
CA ASN A 119 -14.41 -5.70 5.83
C ASN A 119 -14.68 -4.43 6.65
N GLY A 120 -13.66 -3.60 6.94
CA GLY A 120 -13.79 -2.41 7.77
C GLY A 120 -14.20 -1.17 6.98
N ALA A 121 -15.12 -0.37 7.52
CA ALA A 121 -15.55 0.89 6.90
C ALA A 121 -14.46 1.99 6.93
N GLU A 122 -13.55 1.94 7.90
CA GLU A 122 -12.57 3.00 8.16
C GLU A 122 -11.21 2.82 7.47
N ASN A 123 -10.90 1.70 6.88
CA ASN A 123 -9.64 1.47 6.18
C ASN A 123 -9.84 0.39 5.12
N LEU A 124 -10.63 0.69 4.11
CA LEU A 124 -10.86 -0.22 3.02
C LEU A 124 -9.56 -0.42 2.22
N ARG A 125 -8.93 -1.57 2.39
CA ARG A 125 -7.79 -1.99 1.58
C ARG A 125 -8.24 -3.10 0.65
N SER A 126 -7.92 -2.97 -0.62
CA SER A 126 -8.24 -3.96 -1.65
C SER A 126 -6.97 -4.48 -2.29
N LEU A 127 -6.99 -5.76 -2.62
CA LEU A 127 -5.97 -6.43 -3.42
C LEU A 127 -6.67 -7.06 -4.62
N CYS A 128 -6.21 -6.75 -5.83
CA CYS A 128 -6.68 -7.36 -7.07
C CYS A 128 -5.57 -8.21 -7.69
N VAL A 129 -5.92 -9.39 -8.16
CA VAL A 129 -5.06 -10.22 -9.02
C VAL A 129 -5.78 -10.41 -10.34
N LEU A 130 -5.14 -9.96 -11.41
CA LEU A 130 -5.75 -9.87 -12.74
C LEU A 130 -4.91 -10.69 -13.74
N ARG A 131 -5.56 -11.36 -14.68
CA ARG A 131 -4.89 -11.88 -15.86
C ARG A 131 -5.13 -10.92 -17.01
N LEU A 132 -4.09 -10.21 -17.39
CA LEU A 132 -4.14 -9.28 -18.51
C LEU A 132 -3.79 -9.97 -19.83
N PRO A 133 -4.21 -9.42 -20.98
CA PRO A 133 -3.79 -9.92 -22.29
C PRO A 133 -2.26 -9.87 -22.43
N ASP A 134 -1.69 -10.95 -22.92
CA ASP A 134 -0.26 -11.01 -23.25
C ASP A 134 -0.01 -10.28 -24.57
N SER A 135 0.34 -9.01 -24.49
CA SER A 135 0.64 -8.18 -25.65
C SER A 135 1.76 -7.19 -25.32
N PRO A 136 2.85 -7.16 -26.10
CA PRO A 136 3.96 -6.23 -25.89
C PRO A 136 3.57 -4.76 -26.13
N LYS A 137 2.39 -4.51 -26.73
CA LYS A 137 1.83 -3.18 -26.96
C LYS A 137 0.63 -2.89 -26.05
N ALA A 138 0.41 -3.69 -25.01
CA ALA A 138 -0.73 -3.53 -24.13
C ALA A 138 -0.63 -2.19 -23.37
N ASP A 139 -1.70 -1.40 -23.47
CA ASP A 139 -1.93 -0.31 -22.53
C ASP A 139 -2.46 -0.93 -21.22
N TRP A 140 -1.53 -1.30 -20.35
CA TRP A 140 -1.88 -1.97 -19.09
C TRP A 140 -2.80 -1.14 -18.21
N ALA A 141 -2.65 0.19 -18.20
CA ALA A 141 -3.53 1.04 -17.43
C ALA A 141 -4.99 0.90 -17.89
N ARG A 142 -5.22 0.92 -19.21
CA ARG A 142 -6.56 0.72 -19.78
C ARG A 142 -7.06 -0.71 -19.58
N ALA A 143 -6.19 -1.71 -19.71
CA ALA A 143 -6.58 -3.09 -19.49
C ALA A 143 -6.99 -3.34 -18.02
N ILE A 144 -6.25 -2.78 -17.07
CA ILE A 144 -6.60 -2.83 -15.64
C ILE A 144 -7.92 -2.09 -15.41
N ASP A 145 -8.08 -0.87 -15.93
CA ASP A 145 -9.29 -0.08 -15.82
C ASP A 145 -10.54 -0.84 -16.29
N GLN A 146 -10.44 -1.47 -17.46
CA GLN A 146 -11.50 -2.29 -18.02
C GLN A 146 -11.86 -3.48 -17.11
N MET A 147 -10.87 -4.17 -16.57
CA MET A 147 -11.08 -5.29 -15.65
C MET A 147 -11.74 -4.84 -14.34
N LEU A 148 -11.30 -3.71 -13.79
CA LEU A 148 -11.88 -3.15 -12.56
C LEU A 148 -13.34 -2.74 -12.78
N SER A 149 -13.63 -2.01 -13.85
CA SER A 149 -15.00 -1.53 -14.16
C SER A 149 -15.97 -2.65 -14.46
N GLN A 150 -15.50 -3.76 -15.04
CA GLN A 150 -16.34 -4.94 -15.32
C GLN A 150 -16.66 -5.78 -14.07
N HIS A 151 -15.79 -5.73 -13.07
CA HIS A 151 -15.87 -6.66 -11.93
C HIS A 151 -16.19 -6.00 -10.60
N ILE A 152 -15.89 -4.73 -10.40
CA ILE A 152 -16.12 -4.01 -9.14
C ILE A 152 -17.17 -2.94 -9.34
N HIS A 153 -18.32 -3.16 -8.72
CA HIS A 153 -19.46 -2.25 -8.75
C HIS A 153 -19.76 -1.75 -7.35
N GLY A 154 -20.24 -0.50 -7.25
CA GLY A 154 -20.77 0.06 -6.01
C GLY A 154 -22.24 -0.33 -5.78
N ASP A 155 -22.86 0.35 -4.84
CA ASP A 155 -24.25 0.05 -4.44
C ASP A 155 -25.28 0.46 -5.52
N GLN A 156 -24.94 1.39 -6.38
CA GLN A 156 -25.80 1.78 -7.50
C GLN A 156 -25.46 0.98 -8.76
N ALA A 157 -26.47 0.63 -9.55
CA ALA A 157 -26.31 -0.20 -10.75
C ALA A 157 -25.36 0.41 -11.81
N SER A 158 -25.20 1.73 -11.82
CA SER A 158 -24.27 2.46 -12.70
C SER A 158 -22.89 2.71 -12.09
N SER A 159 -22.69 2.33 -10.84
CA SER A 159 -21.43 2.59 -10.13
C SER A 159 -20.42 1.49 -10.43
N SER A 160 -19.25 1.87 -10.93
CA SER A 160 -18.14 0.95 -11.21
C SER A 160 -16.79 1.58 -10.87
N MET A 161 -15.82 0.72 -10.55
CA MET A 161 -14.47 1.17 -10.22
C MET A 161 -13.67 1.46 -11.49
N HIS A 162 -13.03 2.61 -11.52
CA HIS A 162 -12.18 3.05 -12.62
C HIS A 162 -10.82 3.54 -12.13
N LEU A 163 -9.81 3.47 -12.98
CA LEU A 163 -8.57 4.21 -12.80
C LEU A 163 -8.74 5.65 -13.28
N ALA A 164 -8.28 6.62 -12.53
CA ALA A 164 -8.12 7.98 -13.00
C ALA A 164 -6.92 8.03 -13.95
N LEU A 165 -7.09 7.60 -15.21
CA LEU A 165 -6.02 7.35 -16.19
C LEU A 165 -5.04 8.52 -16.34
N ALA A 166 -5.51 9.76 -16.17
CA ALA A 166 -4.65 10.96 -16.22
C ALA A 166 -3.65 11.05 -15.06
N THR A 167 -3.83 10.28 -14.00
CA THR A 167 -2.93 10.24 -12.83
C THR A 167 -1.94 9.09 -12.88
N VAL A 168 -2.09 8.18 -13.85
CA VAL A 168 -1.28 6.95 -13.91
C VAL A 168 0.14 7.28 -14.35
N GLN A 169 1.09 6.84 -13.55
CA GLN A 169 2.51 6.87 -13.84
C GLN A 169 3.02 5.45 -13.96
N ILE A 170 3.89 5.20 -14.94
CA ILE A 170 4.48 3.89 -15.20
C ILE A 170 5.99 4.01 -15.05
N GLN A 171 6.55 3.17 -14.20
CA GLN A 171 7.98 3.04 -14.01
C GLN A 171 8.39 1.59 -14.30
N GLN A 172 9.56 1.39 -14.88
CA GLN A 172 10.10 0.05 -15.07
C GLN A 172 11.25 -0.18 -14.10
N GLU A 173 11.12 -1.21 -13.29
CA GLU A 173 12.14 -1.61 -12.34
C GLU A 173 12.35 -3.12 -12.40
N ARG A 174 13.61 -3.54 -12.64
CA ARG A 174 14.02 -4.97 -12.66
C ARG A 174 13.16 -5.87 -13.56
N GLY A 175 12.67 -5.34 -14.68
CA GLY A 175 11.84 -6.09 -15.62
C GLY A 175 10.35 -6.13 -15.26
N ILE A 176 9.94 -5.46 -14.20
CA ILE A 176 8.55 -5.29 -13.76
C ILE A 176 8.11 -3.88 -14.09
N HIS A 177 6.91 -3.72 -14.61
CA HIS A 177 6.27 -2.42 -14.77
C HIS A 177 5.44 -2.10 -13.53
N LEU A 178 5.81 -1.04 -12.84
CA LEU A 178 5.10 -0.53 -11.67
C LEU A 178 4.20 0.63 -12.11
N LEU A 179 2.90 0.47 -11.95
CA LEU A 179 1.91 1.51 -12.20
C LEU A 179 1.45 2.08 -10.87
N THR A 180 1.45 3.40 -10.77
CA THR A 180 0.91 4.13 -9.61
C THR A 180 -0.07 5.19 -10.08
N GLY A 181 -1.05 5.54 -9.24
CA GLY A 181 -2.05 6.54 -9.58
C GLY A 181 -3.22 6.52 -8.62
N GLN A 182 -4.36 6.99 -9.08
CA GLN A 182 -5.59 7.01 -8.31
C GLN A 182 -6.68 6.18 -9.00
N TRP A 183 -7.50 5.53 -8.18
CA TRP A 183 -8.75 4.91 -8.60
C TRP A 183 -9.93 5.72 -8.07
N MET A 184 -11.07 5.59 -8.69
CA MET A 184 -12.32 6.22 -8.29
C MET A 184 -13.50 5.30 -8.55
N MET A 185 -14.56 5.46 -7.78
CA MET A 185 -15.84 4.83 -8.06
C MET A 185 -16.71 5.83 -8.84
N GLU A 186 -17.09 5.48 -10.05
CA GLU A 186 -18.03 6.30 -10.82
C GLU A 186 -19.39 6.34 -10.12
N GLY A 187 -19.97 7.53 -9.99
CA GLY A 187 -21.25 7.73 -9.29
C GLY A 187 -21.18 7.73 -7.77
N ASP A 188 -19.97 7.65 -7.18
CA ASP A 188 -19.73 7.71 -5.74
C ASP A 188 -18.55 8.63 -5.42
N ALA A 189 -18.43 9.04 -4.15
CA ALA A 189 -17.30 9.85 -3.65
C ALA A 189 -16.10 8.98 -3.23
N MET A 190 -16.13 7.67 -3.47
CA MET A 190 -15.05 6.76 -3.11
C MET A 190 -13.90 6.80 -4.13
N GLY A 191 -12.70 6.76 -3.61
CA GLY A 191 -11.47 6.68 -4.40
C GLY A 191 -10.24 6.60 -3.52
N GLY A 192 -9.07 6.44 -4.13
CA GLY A 192 -7.83 6.36 -3.39
C GLY A 192 -6.61 6.08 -4.26
N PRO A 193 -5.44 5.99 -3.66
CA PRO A 193 -4.24 5.60 -4.39
C PRO A 193 -4.26 4.11 -4.74
N PHE A 194 -3.58 3.76 -5.83
CA PHE A 194 -3.29 2.37 -6.18
C PHE A 194 -1.83 2.18 -6.58
N VAL A 195 -1.38 0.96 -6.44
CA VAL A 195 -0.11 0.45 -6.97
C VAL A 195 -0.41 -0.87 -7.67
N ALA A 196 0.09 -1.06 -8.88
CA ALA A 196 -0.01 -2.32 -9.60
C ALA A 196 1.35 -2.72 -10.19
N SER A 197 1.63 -4.02 -10.20
CA SER A 197 2.84 -4.62 -10.80
C SER A 197 2.42 -5.51 -11.98
N VAL A 198 3.06 -5.33 -13.13
CA VAL A 198 2.81 -6.09 -14.36
C VAL A 198 4.10 -6.66 -14.90
#